data_b3e4762049554902a58fc4fcc595b768
#
_entry.id   b3e4762049554902a58fc4fcc595b768
#
_cell.length_a   1.000
_cell.length_b   1.000
_cell.length_c   1.000
_cell.angle_alpha   90.00
_cell.angle_beta   90.00
_cell.angle_gamma   90.00
#
_symmetry.space_group_name_H-M   'P 1'
#
loop_
_entity.id
_entity.type
_entity.pdbx_description
1 polymer ?
#
loop_
_entity_poly.entity_id
_entity_poly.type
_entity_poly.pdbx_seq_one_letter_code
_entity_poly.pdbx_strand_id
1 'polypeptide(L)'
;VAKTTSLFVCGECGAQTRQFFGRCSSCGSWNSLVEQAAAVAVDQRRRRPVAAPDAALAPAQARRSEPIAAVGERPLQRLASGYGELDRVLGGGLVPGSLVLLGGDPGIGKSTLLLQSARAMAARTSVLYVSAEESAQQVKLRWRRLAEAELAGPIALDAGHGAGPDQADLQLLSETDLELVLQELESLRPAVAIIDSIQALHDGDLSSAPGSVAQVRECAAALARIAKRQHTALLLVGHVTKEGALAGPKVLEHLVDAVLTFEGDRFASHRLLRAVKNRFGATHELGVFEMRDRGLAEVSNPSELFLGGEEPSSGTATIVACEGTRPLVVELQALVSTTSYAS
;
A
#
# COMPACT_ATOMS: atom_id res chain seq x y z
N VAL A 1 -21.68 -42.90 -8.27
CA VAL A 1 -21.75 -41.53 -8.84
C VAL A 1 -21.52 -40.59 -7.67
N ALA A 2 -20.31 -40.02 -7.59
CA ALA A 2 -19.95 -39.05 -6.56
C ALA A 2 -20.78 -37.77 -6.78
N LYS A 3 -21.53 -37.33 -5.77
CA LYS A 3 -22.18 -36.01 -5.78
C LYS A 3 -21.11 -34.93 -5.73
N THR A 4 -20.92 -34.20 -6.82
CA THR A 4 -20.14 -32.96 -6.84
C THR A 4 -20.87 -31.93 -5.96
N THR A 5 -20.27 -31.53 -4.88
CA THR A 5 -20.82 -30.52 -3.99
C THR A 5 -20.38 -29.17 -4.52
N SER A 6 -21.27 -28.44 -5.18
CA SER A 6 -20.99 -27.06 -5.63
C SER A 6 -20.87 -26.13 -4.44
N LEU A 7 -19.91 -25.21 -4.50
CA LEU A 7 -19.70 -24.13 -3.54
C LEU A 7 -19.94 -22.81 -4.27
N PHE A 8 -20.71 -21.90 -3.68
CA PHE A 8 -20.94 -20.56 -4.23
C PHE A 8 -20.15 -19.55 -3.43
N VAL A 9 -19.36 -18.74 -4.12
CA VAL A 9 -18.51 -17.71 -3.54
C VAL A 9 -19.01 -16.34 -3.99
N CYS A 10 -19.18 -15.43 -3.04
CA CYS A 10 -19.57 -14.05 -3.35
C CYS A 10 -18.38 -13.30 -3.94
N GLY A 11 -18.54 -12.73 -5.14
CA GLY A 11 -17.51 -11.92 -5.80
C GLY A 11 -17.18 -10.63 -5.06
N GLU A 12 -18.11 -10.11 -4.24
CA GLU A 12 -17.95 -8.85 -3.53
C GLU A 12 -17.28 -8.99 -2.15
N CYS A 13 -17.61 -10.04 -1.39
CA CYS A 13 -17.11 -10.18 -0.02
C CYS A 13 -16.40 -11.50 0.27
N GLY A 14 -16.31 -12.42 -0.70
CA GLY A 14 -15.67 -13.71 -0.55
C GLY A 14 -16.43 -14.72 0.35
N ALA A 15 -17.63 -14.38 0.82
CA ALA A 15 -18.43 -15.30 1.64
C ALA A 15 -18.81 -16.54 0.84
N GLN A 16 -18.65 -17.73 1.47
CA GLN A 16 -18.91 -19.02 0.85
C GLN A 16 -20.23 -19.59 1.34
N THR A 17 -21.04 -20.09 0.42
CA THR A 17 -22.30 -20.79 0.72
C THR A 17 -22.42 -22.07 -0.09
N ARG A 18 -23.11 -23.08 0.48
CA ARG A 18 -23.37 -24.35 -0.23
C ARG A 18 -24.62 -24.31 -1.11
N GLN A 19 -25.34 -23.21 -1.06
CA GLN A 19 -26.55 -22.99 -1.86
C GLN A 19 -26.48 -21.65 -2.57
N PHE A 20 -27.01 -21.59 -3.77
CA PHE A 20 -27.16 -20.34 -4.50
C PHE A 20 -28.27 -19.50 -3.88
N PHE A 21 -27.97 -18.25 -3.58
CA PHE A 21 -28.93 -17.24 -3.18
C PHE A 21 -28.81 -16.05 -4.14
N GLY A 22 -29.92 -15.49 -4.55
CA GLY A 22 -29.89 -14.27 -5.40
C GLY A 22 -29.24 -13.07 -4.69
N ARG A 23 -29.10 -13.12 -3.37
CA ARG A 23 -28.47 -12.10 -2.55
C ARG A 23 -27.49 -12.71 -1.58
N CYS A 24 -26.28 -12.15 -1.47
CA CYS A 24 -25.30 -12.60 -0.50
C CYS A 24 -25.78 -12.34 0.94
N SER A 25 -25.80 -13.35 1.79
CA SER A 25 -26.21 -13.22 3.18
C SER A 25 -25.23 -12.43 4.06
N SER A 26 -23.99 -12.29 3.63
CA SER A 26 -22.94 -11.61 4.36
C SER A 26 -22.86 -10.12 4.06
N CYS A 27 -22.82 -9.73 2.76
CA CYS A 27 -22.68 -8.32 2.35
C CYS A 27 -23.96 -7.71 1.75
N GLY A 28 -24.98 -8.53 1.49
CA GLY A 28 -26.25 -8.06 0.95
C GLY A 28 -26.25 -7.77 -0.56
N SER A 29 -25.16 -7.96 -1.27
CA SER A 29 -25.05 -7.73 -2.71
C SER A 29 -25.91 -8.72 -3.50
N TRP A 30 -26.58 -8.25 -4.54
CA TRP A 30 -27.40 -9.07 -5.43
C TRP A 30 -26.56 -9.66 -6.57
N ASN A 31 -26.90 -10.88 -6.99
CA ASN A 31 -26.28 -11.60 -8.11
C ASN A 31 -24.74 -11.71 -8.02
N SER A 32 -24.19 -11.67 -6.81
CA SER A 32 -22.75 -11.70 -6.55
C SER A 32 -22.19 -13.11 -6.26
N LEU A 33 -23.04 -14.13 -6.17
CA LEU A 33 -22.63 -15.50 -5.90
C LEU A 33 -22.29 -16.24 -7.20
N VAL A 34 -21.05 -16.68 -7.33
CA VAL A 34 -20.53 -17.44 -8.47
C VAL A 34 -20.31 -18.89 -8.03
N GLU A 35 -20.82 -19.85 -8.83
CA GLU A 35 -20.60 -21.27 -8.58
C GLU A 35 -19.14 -21.63 -8.83
N GLN A 36 -18.49 -22.25 -7.86
CA GLN A 36 -17.17 -22.81 -7.98
C GLN A 36 -17.25 -24.31 -7.72
N ALA A 37 -16.58 -25.10 -8.57
CA ALA A 37 -16.45 -26.54 -8.30
C ALA A 37 -15.69 -26.72 -7.00
N ALA A 38 -16.26 -27.42 -6.04
CA ALA A 38 -15.57 -27.76 -4.82
C ALA A 38 -14.30 -28.53 -5.17
N ALA A 39 -13.14 -27.99 -4.81
CA ALA A 39 -11.88 -28.71 -4.95
C ALA A 39 -12.03 -30.05 -4.22
N VAL A 40 -11.76 -31.14 -4.94
CA VAL A 40 -11.73 -32.48 -4.34
C VAL A 40 -10.66 -32.41 -3.25
N ALA A 41 -11.07 -32.58 -2.00
CA ALA A 41 -10.15 -32.66 -0.87
C ALA A 41 -9.14 -33.76 -1.18
N VAL A 42 -7.94 -33.38 -1.57
CA VAL A 42 -6.82 -34.32 -1.73
C VAL A 42 -6.51 -34.82 -0.33
N ASP A 43 -6.74 -36.11 -0.15
CA ASP A 43 -6.53 -36.82 1.10
C ASP A 43 -5.07 -36.60 1.57
N GLN A 44 -4.87 -35.77 2.57
CA GLN A 44 -3.57 -35.43 3.18
C GLN A 44 -2.87 -36.69 3.80
N ARG A 45 -3.45 -37.86 3.72
CA ARG A 45 -2.91 -39.11 4.29
C ARG A 45 -1.88 -39.81 3.39
N ARG A 46 -1.54 -39.28 2.19
CA ARG A 46 -0.60 -39.95 1.28
C ARG A 46 0.70 -39.18 1.01
N ARG A 47 1.06 -38.16 1.76
CA ARG A 47 2.44 -37.66 1.74
C ARG A 47 3.29 -38.54 2.68
N ARG A 48 3.95 -39.57 2.11
CA ARG A 48 5.09 -40.22 2.75
C ARG A 48 6.14 -39.12 3.00
N PRO A 49 6.66 -39.00 4.24
CA PRO A 49 7.78 -38.11 4.46
C PRO A 49 9.00 -38.65 3.75
N VAL A 50 9.51 -37.94 2.74
CA VAL A 50 10.89 -38.11 2.31
C VAL A 50 11.73 -37.54 3.44
N ALA A 51 12.51 -38.39 4.07
CA ALA A 51 13.43 -38.03 5.14
C ALA A 51 14.43 -36.98 4.60
N ALA A 52 14.30 -35.75 5.05
CA ALA A 52 15.34 -34.73 4.97
C ALA A 52 16.09 -34.73 6.30
N PRO A 53 17.43 -34.56 6.30
CA PRO A 53 18.23 -34.69 7.51
C PRO A 53 17.94 -33.58 8.51
N ASP A 54 17.98 -33.94 9.77
CA ASP A 54 17.76 -33.17 10.98
C ASP A 54 18.16 -31.67 10.91
N ALA A 55 17.18 -30.82 10.67
CA ALA A 55 17.15 -29.50 11.30
C ALA A 55 15.92 -29.54 12.22
N ALA A 56 16.13 -29.82 13.48
CA ALA A 56 15.13 -29.74 14.51
C ALA A 56 14.57 -28.32 14.54
N LEU A 57 13.44 -28.11 13.86
CA LEU A 57 12.60 -26.93 14.06
C LEU A 57 12.18 -26.95 15.52
N ALA A 58 12.80 -26.11 16.33
CA ALA A 58 12.39 -25.86 17.69
C ALA A 58 10.86 -25.59 17.65
N PRO A 59 10.05 -26.28 18.49
CA PRO A 59 8.61 -26.08 18.50
C PRO A 59 8.36 -24.59 18.71
N ALA A 60 7.54 -24.00 17.83
CA ALA A 60 7.15 -22.60 17.95
C ALA A 60 6.63 -22.40 19.38
N GLN A 61 7.42 -21.71 20.21
CA GLN A 61 7.04 -21.46 21.60
C GLN A 61 5.71 -20.72 21.54
N ALA A 62 4.65 -21.36 22.04
CA ALA A 62 3.36 -20.73 22.16
C ALA A 62 3.54 -19.43 22.95
N ARG A 63 3.27 -18.30 22.33
CA ARG A 63 3.34 -17.01 23.01
C ARG A 63 2.36 -17.05 24.18
N ARG A 64 2.88 -16.93 25.39
CA ARG A 64 2.06 -16.85 26.61
C ARG A 64 1.57 -15.41 26.76
N SER A 65 0.37 -15.24 27.29
CA SER A 65 -0.11 -13.92 27.72
C SER A 65 0.79 -13.40 28.82
N GLU A 66 1.08 -12.12 28.78
CA GLU A 66 1.83 -11.42 29.81
C GLU A 66 1.02 -10.22 30.34
N PRO A 67 1.16 -9.82 31.60
CA PRO A 67 0.52 -8.61 32.10
C PRO A 67 0.96 -7.39 31.30
N ILE A 68 0.03 -6.46 31.02
CA ILE A 68 0.32 -5.26 30.24
C ILE A 68 1.49 -4.43 30.83
N ALA A 69 1.63 -4.42 32.15
CA ALA A 69 2.72 -3.74 32.85
C ALA A 69 4.10 -4.42 32.64
N ALA A 70 4.14 -5.68 32.22
CA ALA A 70 5.38 -6.39 31.91
C ALA A 70 5.80 -6.21 30.44
N VAL A 71 4.90 -5.69 29.60
CA VAL A 71 5.22 -5.34 28.21
C VAL A 71 6.18 -4.16 28.22
N GLY A 72 7.43 -4.39 27.80
CA GLY A 72 8.45 -3.35 27.81
C GLY A 72 8.07 -2.19 26.88
N GLU A 73 8.08 -0.97 27.40
CA GLU A 73 7.93 0.26 26.63
C GLU A 73 9.21 0.49 25.80
N ARG A 74 9.35 -0.26 24.71
CA ARG A 74 10.34 0.11 23.69
C ARG A 74 9.68 1.16 22.80
N PRO A 75 10.21 2.41 22.76
CA PRO A 75 9.74 3.37 21.78
C PRO A 75 9.90 2.72 20.40
N LEU A 76 8.80 2.51 19.70
CA LEU A 76 8.81 2.01 18.33
C LEU A 76 9.49 3.09 17.47
N GLN A 77 10.79 2.90 17.23
CA GLN A 77 11.53 3.79 16.36
C GLN A 77 10.94 3.68 14.95
N ARG A 78 10.30 4.74 14.49
CA ARG A 78 9.73 4.80 13.15
C ARG A 78 10.84 4.88 12.11
N LEU A 79 10.60 4.26 10.97
CA LEU A 79 11.49 4.30 9.83
C LEU A 79 11.04 5.45 8.92
N ALA A 80 11.91 6.43 8.70
CA ALA A 80 11.63 7.53 7.79
C ALA A 80 11.58 7.00 6.35
N SER A 81 10.54 7.36 5.61
CA SER A 81 10.34 6.96 4.22
C SER A 81 11.29 7.66 3.24
N GLY A 82 11.97 8.72 3.70
CA GLY A 82 12.76 9.62 2.87
C GLY A 82 11.95 10.79 2.26
N TYR A 83 10.64 10.82 2.52
CA TYR A 83 9.73 11.88 2.07
C TYR A 83 8.92 12.40 3.26
N GLY A 84 9.08 13.68 3.59
CA GLY A 84 8.39 14.31 4.72
C GLY A 84 6.88 14.35 4.53
N GLU A 85 6.41 14.50 3.29
CA GLU A 85 4.99 14.47 2.95
C GLU A 85 4.37 13.07 3.12
N LEU A 86 5.13 12.00 2.83
CA LEU A 86 4.69 10.63 3.11
C LEU A 86 4.73 10.35 4.61
N ASP A 87 5.80 10.73 5.29
CA ASP A 87 5.96 10.54 6.73
C ASP A 87 4.90 11.30 7.53
N ARG A 88 4.51 12.51 7.09
CA ARG A 88 3.40 13.28 7.66
C ARG A 88 2.10 12.45 7.68
N VAL A 89 1.72 11.90 6.54
CA VAL A 89 0.47 11.11 6.41
C VAL A 89 0.57 9.79 7.17
N LEU A 90 1.76 9.20 7.27
CA LEU A 90 2.01 8.01 8.09
C LEU A 90 2.01 8.30 9.60
N GLY A 91 2.06 9.59 10.00
CA GLY A 91 2.13 10.01 11.40
C GLY A 91 3.56 9.97 11.95
N GLY A 92 4.57 10.22 11.09
CA GLY A 92 6.00 10.32 11.44
C GLY A 92 6.85 9.15 10.93
N GLY A 93 6.40 8.41 9.93
CA GLY A 93 7.13 7.32 9.30
C GLY A 93 6.53 5.93 9.52
N LEU A 94 7.16 4.93 8.93
CA LEU A 94 6.73 3.53 8.98
C LEU A 94 6.99 2.91 10.36
N VAL A 95 6.01 2.17 10.86
CA VAL A 95 6.14 1.43 12.12
C VAL A 95 6.61 0.00 11.81
N PRO A 96 7.69 -0.49 12.46
CA PRO A 96 8.14 -1.87 12.29
C PRO A 96 7.02 -2.88 12.59
N GLY A 97 6.85 -3.85 11.69
CA GLY A 97 5.78 -4.85 11.80
C GLY A 97 4.40 -4.37 11.35
N SER A 98 4.28 -3.15 10.82
CA SER A 98 3.03 -2.62 10.26
C SER A 98 2.78 -3.10 8.83
N LEU A 99 1.51 -3.10 8.45
CA LEU A 99 1.05 -3.33 7.09
C LEU A 99 0.32 -2.09 6.60
N VAL A 100 0.87 -1.41 5.60
CA VAL A 100 0.33 -0.19 5.00
C VAL A 100 -0.13 -0.48 3.58
N LEU A 101 -1.35 -0.10 3.23
CA LEU A 101 -1.89 -0.20 1.88
C LEU A 101 -1.89 1.19 1.22
N LEU A 102 -1.24 1.31 0.07
CA LEU A 102 -1.28 2.48 -0.78
C LEU A 102 -2.20 2.21 -1.98
N GLY A 103 -3.38 2.80 -1.96
CA GLY A 103 -4.36 2.74 -3.04
C GLY A 103 -4.31 3.97 -3.95
N GLY A 104 -4.92 3.87 -5.12
CA GLY A 104 -5.05 4.96 -6.08
C GLY A 104 -5.21 4.46 -7.50
N ASP A 105 -5.59 5.35 -8.42
CA ASP A 105 -5.80 5.03 -9.83
C ASP A 105 -4.54 4.45 -10.50
N PRO A 106 -4.71 3.58 -11.51
CA PRO A 106 -3.60 3.15 -12.34
C PRO A 106 -2.89 4.34 -13.00
N GLY A 107 -1.56 4.36 -12.94
CA GLY A 107 -0.75 5.44 -13.53
C GLY A 107 -0.66 6.74 -12.72
N ILE A 108 -1.23 6.81 -11.51
CA ILE A 108 -1.17 8.01 -10.66
C ILE A 108 0.23 8.27 -10.08
N GLY A 109 1.10 7.25 -10.04
CA GLY A 109 2.48 7.37 -9.54
C GLY A 109 2.80 6.56 -8.29
N LYS A 110 1.95 5.62 -7.85
CA LYS A 110 2.16 4.78 -6.65
C LYS A 110 3.53 4.07 -6.66
N SER A 111 3.78 3.30 -7.73
CA SER A 111 5.04 2.56 -7.89
C SER A 111 6.26 3.49 -7.98
N THR A 112 6.08 4.69 -8.53
CA THR A 112 7.14 5.70 -8.59
C THR A 112 7.46 6.21 -7.17
N LEU A 113 6.44 6.61 -6.40
CA LEU A 113 6.61 7.08 -5.02
C LEU A 113 7.31 6.01 -4.16
N LEU A 114 6.83 4.76 -4.24
CA LEU A 114 7.39 3.69 -3.41
C LEU A 114 8.78 3.27 -3.84
N LEU A 115 9.12 3.31 -5.13
CA LEU A 115 10.48 3.02 -5.59
C LEU A 115 11.46 4.12 -5.18
N GLN A 116 11.05 5.39 -5.22
CA GLN A 116 11.83 6.51 -4.70
C GLN A 116 12.02 6.40 -3.18
N SER A 117 10.95 6.08 -2.42
CA SER A 117 11.04 5.83 -0.99
C SER A 117 11.94 4.63 -0.65
N ALA A 118 11.81 3.53 -1.42
CA ALA A 118 12.67 2.36 -1.28
C ALA A 118 14.15 2.74 -1.39
N ARG A 119 14.46 3.59 -2.36
CA ARG A 119 15.82 4.09 -2.57
C ARG A 119 16.33 4.91 -1.40
N ALA A 120 15.53 5.85 -0.90
CA ALA A 120 15.89 6.68 0.24
C ALA A 120 16.08 5.85 1.52
N MET A 121 15.24 4.83 1.73
CA MET A 121 15.34 3.92 2.86
C MET A 121 16.53 2.97 2.76
N ALA A 122 16.83 2.46 1.56
CA ALA A 122 17.91 1.50 1.32
C ALA A 122 19.32 2.06 1.62
N ALA A 123 19.45 3.38 1.71
CA ALA A 123 20.68 4.01 2.19
C ALA A 123 20.92 3.82 3.69
N ARG A 124 19.90 3.40 4.46
CA ARG A 124 19.94 3.33 5.94
C ARG A 124 19.52 1.98 6.49
N THR A 125 18.83 1.17 5.74
CA THR A 125 18.27 -0.11 6.18
C THR A 125 18.05 -1.06 5.01
N SER A 126 17.91 -2.35 5.30
CA SER A 126 17.61 -3.37 4.29
C SER A 126 16.18 -3.22 3.77
N VAL A 127 16.03 -3.18 2.44
CA VAL A 127 14.75 -3.04 1.75
C VAL A 127 14.58 -4.14 0.72
N LEU A 128 13.42 -4.80 0.71
CA LEU A 128 13.02 -5.73 -0.34
C LEU A 128 11.91 -5.09 -1.18
N TYR A 129 12.10 -5.03 -2.49
CA TYR A 129 11.07 -4.63 -3.45
C TYR A 129 10.62 -5.84 -4.24
N VAL A 130 9.37 -6.26 -4.04
CA VAL A 130 8.74 -7.34 -4.80
C VAL A 130 7.92 -6.71 -5.92
N SER A 131 8.31 -6.99 -7.15
CA SER A 131 7.61 -6.56 -8.36
C SER A 131 6.83 -7.74 -8.92
N ALA A 132 5.52 -7.72 -8.75
CA ALA A 132 4.63 -8.77 -9.24
C ALA A 132 4.00 -8.43 -10.62
N GLU A 133 4.11 -7.18 -11.08
CA GLU A 133 3.56 -6.76 -12.38
C GLU A 133 4.65 -6.50 -13.43
N GLU A 134 5.81 -6.03 -13.02
CA GLU A 134 6.88 -5.63 -13.93
C GLU A 134 8.09 -6.56 -13.80
N SER A 135 8.79 -6.75 -14.92
CA SER A 135 10.06 -7.49 -14.92
C SER A 135 11.16 -6.71 -14.16
N ALA A 136 12.15 -7.44 -13.67
CA ALA A 136 13.31 -6.85 -13.00
C ALA A 136 14.03 -5.79 -13.85
N GLN A 137 14.07 -5.99 -15.19
CA GLN A 137 14.68 -5.03 -16.11
C GLN A 137 13.87 -3.71 -16.17
N GLN A 138 12.54 -3.77 -16.19
CA GLN A 138 11.67 -2.58 -16.21
C GLN A 138 11.83 -1.78 -14.92
N VAL A 139 11.82 -2.44 -13.76
CA VAL A 139 12.09 -1.80 -12.47
C VAL A 139 13.47 -1.17 -12.45
N LYS A 140 14.52 -1.88 -12.94
CA LYS A 140 15.90 -1.34 -13.01
C LYS A 140 16.01 -0.12 -13.92
N LEU A 141 15.29 -0.09 -15.04
CA LEU A 141 15.26 1.10 -15.91
C LEU A 141 14.62 2.30 -15.23
N ARG A 142 13.50 2.07 -14.52
CA ARG A 142 12.84 3.12 -13.71
C ARG A 142 13.77 3.59 -12.59
N TRP A 143 14.41 2.69 -11.89
CA TRP A 143 15.39 3.00 -10.85
C TRP A 143 16.50 3.92 -11.34
N ARG A 144 17.11 3.61 -12.51
CA ARG A 144 18.17 4.44 -13.11
C ARG A 144 17.68 5.84 -13.44
N ARG A 145 16.51 5.94 -14.09
CA ARG A 145 15.89 7.24 -14.41
C ARG A 145 15.68 8.10 -13.18
N LEU A 146 15.20 7.51 -12.09
CA LEU A 146 15.00 8.22 -10.83
C LEU A 146 16.32 8.62 -10.16
N ALA A 147 17.35 7.78 -10.29
CA ALA A 147 18.70 8.04 -9.78
C ALA A 147 19.38 9.24 -10.46
N GLU A 148 19.33 9.27 -11.79
CA GLU A 148 19.88 10.37 -12.58
C GLU A 148 19.19 11.70 -12.27
N ALA A 149 17.91 11.63 -11.93
CA ALA A 149 17.11 12.77 -11.57
C ALA A 149 17.55 13.46 -10.27
N GLU A 150 17.87 12.67 -9.24
CA GLU A 150 18.32 13.20 -7.94
C GLU A 150 19.70 13.84 -8.04
N LEU A 151 20.60 13.29 -8.86
CA LEU A 151 21.96 13.85 -9.07
C LEU A 151 21.95 15.17 -9.82
N ALA A 152 20.90 15.48 -10.60
CA ALA A 152 20.80 16.69 -11.42
C ALA A 152 19.95 17.80 -10.78
N GLY A 153 19.38 17.61 -9.58
CA GLY A 153 18.52 18.59 -8.90
C GLY A 153 19.26 19.45 -7.89
N PRO A 154 18.82 20.70 -7.64
CA PRO A 154 19.38 21.58 -6.60
C PRO A 154 19.03 21.13 -5.16
N ILE A 155 18.19 20.12 -4.99
CA ILE A 155 17.85 19.53 -3.71
C ILE A 155 18.68 18.24 -3.59
N ALA A 156 19.94 18.39 -3.21
CA ALA A 156 20.61 17.33 -2.49
C ALA A 156 19.75 17.12 -1.22
N LEU A 157 19.04 15.99 -1.16
CA LEU A 157 18.54 15.49 0.12
C LEU A 157 19.75 15.59 1.05
N ASP A 158 19.56 16.15 2.23
CA ASP A 158 20.58 16.24 3.29
C ASP A 158 20.92 14.82 3.76
N ALA A 159 21.35 14.02 2.78
CA ALA A 159 21.85 12.68 2.91
C ALA A 159 23.30 12.81 3.37
N GLY A 160 23.45 13.02 4.66
CA GLY A 160 24.73 12.78 5.28
C GLY A 160 25.25 11.41 4.82
N HIS A 161 26.34 11.44 4.06
CA HIS A 161 27.05 10.31 3.49
C HIS A 161 26.41 9.68 2.25
N GLY A 162 26.85 10.15 1.08
CA GLY A 162 26.55 9.61 -0.23
C GLY A 162 27.03 8.17 -0.42
N ALA A 163 26.14 7.22 -0.19
CA ALA A 163 26.26 5.93 -0.80
C ALA A 163 25.90 6.11 -2.30
N GLY A 164 26.80 5.79 -3.18
CA GLY A 164 26.54 5.80 -4.64
C GLY A 164 25.35 4.90 -4.97
N PRO A 165 24.74 5.04 -6.15
CA PRO A 165 23.57 4.27 -6.57
C PRO A 165 23.74 2.75 -6.49
N ASP A 166 24.97 2.27 -6.43
CA ASP A 166 25.32 0.84 -6.35
C ASP A 166 25.55 0.34 -4.91
N GLN A 167 25.46 1.18 -3.90
CA GLN A 167 25.69 0.82 -2.48
C GLN A 167 24.40 0.75 -1.65
N ALA A 168 23.23 0.96 -2.25
CA ALA A 168 21.97 0.85 -1.55
C ALA A 168 21.62 -0.63 -1.27
N ASP A 169 21.24 -0.96 -0.04
CA ASP A 169 20.78 -2.31 0.35
C ASP A 169 19.32 -2.54 -0.09
N LEU A 170 19.09 -2.42 -1.40
CA LEU A 170 17.82 -2.72 -2.05
C LEU A 170 17.91 -4.04 -2.80
N GLN A 171 17.15 -5.02 -2.33
CA GLN A 171 16.95 -6.28 -2.99
C GLN A 171 15.69 -6.22 -3.86
N LEU A 172 15.74 -6.77 -5.07
CA LEU A 172 14.62 -6.82 -6.01
C LEU A 172 14.26 -8.27 -6.29
N LEU A 173 12.99 -8.61 -6.04
CA LEU A 173 12.40 -9.90 -6.39
C LEU A 173 11.29 -9.68 -7.43
N SER A 174 11.38 -10.31 -8.60
CA SER A 174 10.30 -10.30 -9.60
C SER A 174 9.58 -11.65 -9.54
N GLU A 175 8.50 -11.69 -8.75
CA GLU A 175 7.78 -12.93 -8.44
C GLU A 175 6.29 -12.65 -8.15
N THR A 176 5.43 -13.60 -8.55
CA THR A 176 3.98 -13.55 -8.31
C THR A 176 3.50 -14.65 -7.36
N ASP A 177 4.30 -15.69 -7.14
CA ASP A 177 3.98 -16.76 -6.21
C ASP A 177 4.18 -16.31 -4.76
N LEU A 178 3.10 -16.36 -3.99
CA LEU A 178 3.11 -15.94 -2.58
C LEU A 178 4.10 -16.75 -1.75
N GLU A 179 4.20 -18.06 -1.98
CA GLU A 179 5.09 -18.92 -1.17
C GLU A 179 6.55 -18.52 -1.35
N LEU A 180 6.98 -18.24 -2.59
CA LEU A 180 8.33 -17.77 -2.87
C LEU A 180 8.61 -16.40 -2.27
N VAL A 181 7.63 -15.49 -2.32
CA VAL A 181 7.74 -14.17 -1.68
C VAL A 181 7.88 -14.31 -0.15
N LEU A 182 7.10 -15.20 0.48
CA LEU A 182 7.20 -15.43 1.92
C LEU A 182 8.53 -16.07 2.32
N GLN A 183 9.06 -17.00 1.51
CA GLN A 183 10.37 -17.62 1.73
C GLN A 183 11.50 -16.57 1.67
N GLU A 184 11.45 -15.67 0.70
CA GLU A 184 12.43 -14.58 0.59
C GLU A 184 12.35 -13.62 1.77
N LEU A 185 11.14 -13.22 2.19
CA LEU A 185 10.93 -12.40 3.40
C LEU A 185 11.48 -13.10 4.65
N GLU A 186 11.31 -14.42 4.78
CA GLU A 186 11.83 -15.19 5.92
C GLU A 186 13.35 -15.28 5.92
N SER A 187 13.95 -15.41 4.75
CA SER A 187 15.40 -15.51 4.57
C SER A 187 16.10 -14.17 4.79
N LEU A 188 15.64 -13.14 4.09
CA LEU A 188 16.27 -11.82 4.08
C LEU A 188 15.99 -11.01 5.35
N ARG A 189 14.79 -11.16 5.93
CA ARG A 189 14.30 -10.38 7.09
C ARG A 189 14.52 -8.88 6.93
N PRO A 190 14.03 -8.27 5.85
CA PRO A 190 14.27 -6.86 5.60
C PRO A 190 13.55 -6.00 6.65
N ALA A 191 14.08 -4.81 6.93
CA ALA A 191 13.39 -3.85 7.79
C ALA A 191 12.12 -3.31 7.12
N VAL A 192 12.16 -3.14 5.79
CA VAL A 192 11.03 -2.69 4.97
C VAL A 192 10.87 -3.61 3.77
N ALA A 193 9.63 -3.97 3.43
CA ALA A 193 9.33 -4.63 2.17
C ALA A 193 8.17 -3.93 1.44
N ILE A 194 8.26 -3.87 0.12
CA ILE A 194 7.26 -3.26 -0.76
C ILE A 194 6.76 -4.35 -1.70
N ILE A 195 5.44 -4.49 -1.82
CA ILE A 195 4.78 -5.44 -2.73
C ILE A 195 4.01 -4.65 -3.80
N ASP A 196 4.45 -4.72 -5.04
CA ASP A 196 3.88 -3.98 -6.17
C ASP A 196 3.45 -4.95 -7.31
N SER A 197 2.16 -5.36 -7.37
CA SER A 197 1.03 -5.06 -6.51
C SER A 197 0.49 -6.31 -5.80
N ILE A 198 -0.32 -6.09 -4.77
CA ILE A 198 -0.96 -7.20 -4.04
C ILE A 198 -1.93 -7.99 -4.93
N GLN A 199 -2.53 -7.36 -5.94
CA GLN A 199 -3.47 -8.01 -6.86
C GLN A 199 -2.79 -9.02 -7.80
N ALA A 200 -1.51 -8.85 -8.08
CA ALA A 200 -0.76 -9.73 -8.95
C ALA A 200 -0.23 -10.98 -8.21
N LEU A 201 -0.19 -10.96 -6.88
CA LEU A 201 0.20 -12.13 -6.11
C LEU A 201 -0.89 -13.21 -6.14
N HIS A 202 -0.46 -14.45 -6.12
CA HIS A 202 -1.34 -15.59 -6.03
C HIS A 202 -0.81 -16.66 -5.08
N ASP A 203 -1.73 -17.28 -4.37
CA ASP A 203 -1.50 -18.46 -3.54
C ASP A 203 -1.90 -19.70 -4.36
N GLY A 204 -0.95 -20.56 -4.65
CA GLY A 204 -1.15 -21.76 -5.46
C GLY A 204 -2.06 -22.80 -4.80
N ASP A 205 -2.28 -22.73 -3.50
CA ASP A 205 -3.18 -23.63 -2.76
C ASP A 205 -4.65 -23.23 -2.92
N LEU A 206 -4.94 -22.02 -3.43
CA LEU A 206 -6.29 -21.53 -3.68
C LEU A 206 -6.72 -21.78 -5.12
N SER A 207 -7.93 -22.31 -5.29
CA SER A 207 -8.53 -22.54 -6.62
C SER A 207 -9.07 -21.29 -7.31
N SER A 208 -9.10 -20.16 -6.60
CA SER A 208 -9.59 -18.89 -7.14
C SER A 208 -8.54 -18.22 -8.05
N ALA A 209 -9.02 -17.50 -9.07
CA ALA A 209 -8.13 -16.82 -10.02
C ALA A 209 -7.26 -15.74 -9.35
N PRO A 210 -6.03 -15.50 -9.82
CA PRO A 210 -5.22 -14.36 -9.39
C PRO A 210 -6.00 -13.04 -9.49
N GLY A 211 -5.79 -12.13 -8.54
CA GLY A 211 -6.51 -10.85 -8.46
C GLY A 211 -7.94 -10.94 -7.92
N SER A 212 -8.48 -12.14 -7.69
CA SER A 212 -9.79 -12.29 -7.02
C SER A 212 -9.73 -11.83 -5.57
N VAL A 213 -10.89 -11.43 -5.02
CA VAL A 213 -11.00 -11.00 -3.61
C VAL A 213 -10.46 -12.05 -2.63
N ALA A 214 -10.69 -13.32 -2.90
CA ALA A 214 -10.20 -14.42 -2.07
C ALA A 214 -8.67 -14.48 -2.07
N GLN A 215 -8.04 -14.42 -3.24
CA GLN A 215 -6.59 -14.41 -3.39
C GLN A 215 -5.95 -13.21 -2.68
N VAL A 216 -6.43 -12.00 -2.99
CA VAL A 216 -5.90 -10.76 -2.41
C VAL A 216 -6.01 -10.77 -0.88
N ARG A 217 -7.11 -11.30 -0.34
CA ARG A 217 -7.31 -11.42 1.11
C ARG A 217 -6.33 -12.38 1.75
N GLU A 218 -6.17 -13.58 1.20
CA GLU A 218 -5.29 -14.60 1.79
C GLU A 218 -3.82 -14.19 1.64
N CYS A 219 -3.41 -13.63 0.49
CA CYS A 219 -2.07 -13.07 0.31
C CYS A 219 -1.79 -11.96 1.35
N ALA A 220 -2.70 -11.01 1.52
CA ALA A 220 -2.52 -9.94 2.51
C ALA A 220 -2.49 -10.47 3.96
N ALA A 221 -3.31 -11.49 4.28
CA ALA A 221 -3.30 -12.11 5.60
C ALA A 221 -1.99 -12.86 5.90
N ALA A 222 -1.42 -13.55 4.91
CA ALA A 222 -0.13 -14.22 5.04
C ALA A 222 1.00 -13.20 5.24
N LEU A 223 1.03 -12.14 4.42
CA LEU A 223 1.97 -11.03 4.53
C LEU A 223 1.88 -10.32 5.89
N ALA A 224 0.66 -10.09 6.40
CA ALA A 224 0.46 -9.49 7.72
C ALA A 224 1.03 -10.36 8.86
N ARG A 225 0.92 -11.68 8.74
CA ARG A 225 1.49 -12.61 9.74
C ARG A 225 3.01 -12.53 9.77
N ILE A 226 3.66 -12.51 8.60
CA ILE A 226 5.13 -12.45 8.52
C ILE A 226 5.64 -11.07 8.98
N ALA A 227 4.99 -9.97 8.55
CA ALA A 227 5.32 -8.61 8.97
C ALA A 227 5.40 -8.49 10.50
N LYS A 228 4.34 -8.94 11.19
CA LYS A 228 4.26 -8.89 12.66
C LYS A 228 5.26 -9.82 13.35
N ARG A 229 5.56 -10.98 12.75
CA ARG A 229 6.50 -11.94 13.32
C ARG A 229 7.94 -11.44 13.24
N GLN A 230 8.30 -10.79 12.13
CA GLN A 230 9.67 -10.35 11.85
C GLN A 230 9.91 -8.88 12.14
N HIS A 231 8.87 -8.12 12.52
CA HIS A 231 8.91 -6.67 12.65
C HIS A 231 9.29 -5.94 11.34
N THR A 232 9.00 -6.54 10.19
CA THR A 232 9.17 -5.93 8.87
C THR A 232 8.01 -4.95 8.62
N ALA A 233 8.28 -3.70 8.27
CA ALA A 233 7.26 -2.78 7.78
C ALA A 233 6.92 -3.13 6.33
N LEU A 234 5.66 -3.46 6.04
CA LEU A 234 5.19 -3.85 4.71
C LEU A 234 4.33 -2.75 4.08
N LEU A 235 4.69 -2.36 2.86
CA LEU A 235 3.94 -1.45 2.00
C LEU A 235 3.33 -2.25 0.85
N LEU A 236 2.01 -2.28 0.76
CA LEU A 236 1.28 -2.94 -0.32
C LEU A 236 0.77 -1.89 -1.31
N VAL A 237 1.04 -2.07 -2.59
CA VAL A 237 0.39 -1.31 -3.65
C VAL A 237 -0.93 -1.97 -4.01
N GLY A 238 -2.00 -1.16 -4.07
CA GLY A 238 -3.33 -1.60 -4.49
C GLY A 238 -3.91 -0.69 -5.56
N HIS A 239 -4.72 -1.25 -6.47
CA HIS A 239 -5.48 -0.47 -7.44
C HIS A 239 -6.89 -0.22 -6.90
N VAL A 240 -7.44 0.96 -7.16
CA VAL A 240 -8.86 1.27 -6.93
C VAL A 240 -9.67 0.94 -8.17
N THR A 241 -10.94 0.56 -7.99
CA THR A 241 -11.88 0.42 -9.10
C THR A 241 -12.30 1.78 -9.64
N LYS A 242 -12.90 1.80 -10.87
CA LYS A 242 -13.42 3.03 -11.49
C LYS A 242 -14.47 3.77 -10.64
N GLU A 243 -15.03 3.11 -9.65
CA GLU A 243 -16.02 3.66 -8.72
C GLU A 243 -15.36 4.26 -7.45
N GLY A 244 -14.03 4.39 -7.42
CA GLY A 244 -13.29 4.92 -6.28
C GLY A 244 -13.17 3.95 -5.09
N ALA A 245 -13.74 2.74 -5.21
CA ALA A 245 -13.53 1.70 -4.22
C ALA A 245 -12.20 0.97 -4.50
N LEU A 246 -11.45 0.64 -3.47
CA LEU A 246 -10.27 -0.22 -3.59
C LEU A 246 -10.69 -1.55 -4.21
N ALA A 247 -10.06 -1.94 -5.34
CA ALA A 247 -10.31 -3.24 -5.95
C ALA A 247 -9.87 -4.35 -4.99
N GLY A 248 -10.83 -5.07 -4.47
CA GLY A 248 -10.61 -6.08 -3.45
C GLY A 248 -10.40 -5.51 -2.04
N PRO A 249 -11.09 -4.81 -1.56
CA PRO A 249 -11.32 -3.59 -1.01
C PRO A 249 -11.62 -3.32 0.48
N LYS A 250 -12.77 -3.15 0.93
CA LYS A 250 -13.18 -3.09 2.34
C LYS A 250 -12.65 -4.27 3.19
N VAL A 251 -12.35 -5.40 2.55
CA VAL A 251 -11.76 -6.58 3.20
C VAL A 251 -10.32 -6.34 3.62
N LEU A 252 -9.51 -5.65 2.80
CA LEU A 252 -8.12 -5.31 3.15
C LEU A 252 -8.04 -4.22 4.23
N GLU A 253 -9.00 -3.29 4.28
CA GLU A 253 -9.04 -2.26 5.31
C GLU A 253 -9.04 -2.83 6.74
N HIS A 254 -9.64 -4.00 6.94
CA HIS A 254 -9.66 -4.65 8.25
C HIS A 254 -8.33 -5.37 8.56
N LEU A 255 -7.58 -5.78 7.56
CA LEU A 255 -6.33 -6.51 7.70
C LEU A 255 -5.12 -5.60 7.89
N VAL A 256 -5.13 -4.43 7.24
CA VAL A 256 -4.02 -3.49 7.26
C VAL A 256 -4.11 -2.50 8.43
N ASP A 257 -2.97 -1.95 8.83
CA ASP A 257 -2.88 -0.99 9.93
C ASP A 257 -3.11 0.44 9.46
N ALA A 258 -2.72 0.76 8.22
CA ALA A 258 -3.00 2.04 7.58
C ALA A 258 -3.44 1.83 6.12
N VAL A 259 -4.35 2.69 5.66
CA VAL A 259 -4.80 2.79 4.27
C VAL A 259 -4.55 4.21 3.81
N LEU A 260 -3.71 4.36 2.81
CA LEU A 260 -3.40 5.62 2.16
C LEU A 260 -4.03 5.62 0.77
N THR A 261 -4.58 6.76 0.35
CA THR A 261 -5.05 6.99 -1.01
C THR A 261 -4.18 8.03 -1.69
N PHE A 262 -3.76 7.70 -2.92
CA PHE A 262 -3.00 8.60 -3.78
C PHE A 262 -3.91 9.08 -4.89
N GLU A 263 -4.26 10.36 -4.86
CA GLU A 263 -5.28 10.99 -5.67
C GLU A 263 -4.68 12.09 -6.57
N GLY A 264 -5.36 12.42 -7.65
CA GLY A 264 -4.98 13.53 -8.52
C GLY A 264 -5.58 13.37 -9.91
N ASP A 265 -5.67 14.47 -10.61
CA ASP A 265 -6.04 14.48 -12.02
C ASP A 265 -4.83 14.07 -12.88
N ARG A 266 -5.06 13.26 -13.91
CA ARG A 266 -4.01 12.87 -14.87
C ARG A 266 -3.45 14.05 -15.67
N PHE A 267 -4.23 15.11 -15.76
CA PHE A 267 -3.86 16.34 -16.49
C PHE A 267 -3.23 17.38 -15.57
N ALA A 268 -3.35 17.23 -14.25
CA ALA A 268 -2.67 18.11 -13.28
C ALA A 268 -1.33 17.49 -12.86
N SER A 269 -0.34 18.35 -12.58
CA SER A 269 0.97 17.90 -12.09
C SER A 269 0.94 17.43 -10.64
N HIS A 270 -0.02 17.90 -9.85
CA HIS A 270 -0.08 17.64 -8.41
C HIS A 270 -0.79 16.34 -8.07
N ARG A 271 -0.30 15.70 -7.00
CA ARG A 271 -0.84 14.48 -6.43
C ARG A 271 -1.04 14.68 -4.93
N LEU A 272 -2.15 14.23 -4.43
CA LEU A 272 -2.53 14.32 -3.02
C LEU A 272 -2.46 12.94 -2.39
N LEU A 273 -1.83 12.86 -1.24
CA LEU A 273 -1.77 11.65 -0.42
C LEU A 273 -2.58 11.87 0.84
N ARG A 274 -3.55 10.99 1.10
CA ARG A 274 -4.43 11.06 2.28
C ARG A 274 -4.45 9.72 3.01
N ALA A 275 -4.61 9.74 4.32
CA ALA A 275 -4.91 8.54 5.10
C ALA A 275 -6.42 8.37 5.23
N VAL A 276 -6.96 7.24 4.76
CA VAL A 276 -8.34 6.81 5.02
C VAL A 276 -8.44 6.12 6.38
N LYS A 277 -7.37 5.39 6.73
CA LYS A 277 -7.22 4.71 8.02
C LYS A 277 -5.77 4.81 8.45
N ASN A 278 -5.54 5.08 9.73
CA ASN A 278 -4.20 5.04 10.31
C ASN A 278 -4.27 4.69 11.81
N ARG A 279 -3.74 3.53 12.19
CA ARG A 279 -3.67 3.12 13.61
C ARG A 279 -2.54 3.82 14.37
N PHE A 280 -1.63 4.45 13.67
CA PHE A 280 -0.39 5.01 14.22
C PHE A 280 -0.35 6.54 14.19
N GLY A 281 -1.36 7.17 13.63
CA GLY A 281 -1.43 8.61 13.48
C GLY A 281 -2.82 9.11 13.09
N ALA A 282 -2.89 10.40 12.85
CA ALA A 282 -4.12 11.06 12.40
C ALA A 282 -4.49 10.67 10.96
N THR A 283 -5.78 10.72 10.65
CA THR A 283 -6.29 10.43 9.28
C THR A 283 -6.60 11.69 8.48
N HIS A 284 -6.47 12.86 9.08
CA HIS A 284 -6.80 14.13 8.45
C HIS A 284 -5.56 14.86 7.86
N GLU A 285 -4.40 14.24 7.92
CA GLU A 285 -3.17 14.80 7.32
C GLU A 285 -3.17 14.66 5.81
N LEU A 286 -2.62 15.69 5.14
CA LEU A 286 -2.49 15.78 3.70
C LEU A 286 -1.01 15.86 3.31
N GLY A 287 -0.58 14.95 2.43
CA GLY A 287 0.69 15.02 1.72
C GLY A 287 0.49 15.54 0.29
N VAL A 288 1.37 16.41 -0.16
CA VAL A 288 1.27 17.02 -1.49
C VAL A 288 2.55 16.76 -2.26
N PHE A 289 2.39 16.18 -3.46
CA PHE A 289 3.48 15.87 -4.38
C PHE A 289 3.21 16.50 -5.74
N GLU A 290 4.27 16.78 -6.46
CA GLU A 290 4.23 17.19 -7.85
C GLU A 290 4.86 16.09 -8.72
N MET A 291 4.14 15.68 -9.78
CA MET A 291 4.68 14.77 -10.78
C MET A 291 5.53 15.55 -11.77
N ARG A 292 6.80 15.23 -11.83
CA ARG A 292 7.78 15.82 -12.75
C ARG A 292 8.33 14.76 -13.70
N ASP A 293 9.00 15.15 -14.75
CA ASP A 293 9.65 14.24 -15.71
C ASP A 293 10.58 13.21 -15.03
N ARG A 294 11.12 13.61 -13.89
CA ARG A 294 12.12 12.86 -13.12
C ARG A 294 11.54 12.11 -11.92
N GLY A 295 10.23 12.04 -11.77
CA GLY A 295 9.55 11.38 -10.65
C GLY A 295 8.70 12.35 -9.83
N LEU A 296 8.38 11.96 -8.60
CA LEU A 296 7.59 12.75 -7.66
C LEU A 296 8.50 13.62 -6.80
N ALA A 297 8.13 14.89 -6.68
CA ALA A 297 8.76 15.84 -5.78
C ALA A 297 7.76 16.28 -4.71
N GLU A 298 8.24 16.53 -3.51
CA GLU A 298 7.42 17.09 -2.43
C GLU A 298 7.12 18.57 -2.68
N VAL A 299 5.91 18.98 -2.36
CA VAL A 299 5.51 20.39 -2.38
C VAL A 299 5.62 20.93 -0.95
N SER A 300 6.70 21.64 -0.68
CA SER A 300 6.99 22.20 0.66
C SER A 300 5.98 23.27 1.08
N ASN A 301 5.51 24.08 0.13
CA ASN A 301 4.50 25.12 0.36
C ASN A 301 3.27 24.95 -0.55
N PRO A 302 2.29 24.09 -0.18
CA PRO A 302 1.10 23.91 -1.00
C PRO A 302 0.23 25.16 -1.12
N SER A 303 0.37 26.16 -0.24
CA SER A 303 -0.38 27.41 -0.34
C SER A 303 -0.11 28.14 -1.66
N GLU A 304 1.09 28.01 -2.22
CA GLU A 304 1.41 28.60 -3.53
C GLU A 304 0.55 28.04 -4.68
N LEU A 305 -0.01 26.85 -4.51
CA LEU A 305 -0.90 26.23 -5.51
C LEU A 305 -2.30 26.82 -5.52
N PHE A 306 -2.72 27.45 -4.42
CA PHE A 306 -4.07 27.96 -4.19
C PHE A 306 -4.13 29.48 -4.16
N LEU A 307 -3.00 30.15 -4.37
CA LEU A 307 -2.92 31.58 -4.55
C LEU A 307 -2.99 31.88 -6.05
N GLY A 308 -3.90 32.79 -6.42
CA GLY A 308 -3.96 33.36 -7.76
C GLY A 308 -2.76 34.25 -8.06
N GLY A 309 -2.75 34.93 -9.22
CA GLY A 309 -1.69 35.85 -9.60
C GLY A 309 -1.49 36.98 -8.59
N GLU A 310 -0.35 37.68 -8.73
CA GLU A 310 0.05 38.76 -7.82
C GLU A 310 -0.89 39.99 -7.84
N GLU A 311 -1.80 40.11 -8.82
CA GLU A 311 -2.70 41.24 -8.94
C GLU A 311 -4.05 40.98 -8.24
N PRO A 312 -4.44 41.84 -7.28
CA PRO A 312 -5.74 41.79 -6.67
C PRO A 312 -6.86 41.92 -7.69
N SER A 313 -7.75 40.96 -7.78
CA SER A 313 -8.91 41.03 -8.65
C SER A 313 -10.20 41.25 -7.83
N SER A 314 -11.15 42.01 -8.44
CA SER A 314 -12.43 42.25 -7.79
C SER A 314 -13.19 40.94 -7.55
N GLY A 315 -13.70 40.76 -6.34
CA GLY A 315 -14.42 39.51 -5.94
C GLY A 315 -13.51 38.44 -5.39
N THR A 316 -12.21 38.69 -5.17
CA THR A 316 -11.31 37.76 -4.52
C THR A 316 -11.07 38.10 -3.06
N ALA A 317 -10.89 37.06 -2.26
CA ALA A 317 -10.50 37.18 -0.85
C ALA A 317 -9.56 36.04 -0.48
N THR A 318 -8.47 36.36 0.19
CA THR A 318 -7.54 35.35 0.74
C THR A 318 -7.99 34.91 2.11
N ILE A 319 -8.11 33.60 2.31
CA ILE A 319 -8.43 33.00 3.60
C ILE A 319 -7.40 31.97 4.00
N VAL A 320 -7.39 31.59 5.28
CA VAL A 320 -6.61 30.45 5.76
C VAL A 320 -7.57 29.31 6.07
N ALA A 321 -7.41 28.20 5.36
CA ALA A 321 -8.07 26.93 5.64
C ALA A 321 -7.09 25.99 6.35
N CYS A 322 -7.57 25.00 7.07
CA CYS A 322 -6.75 23.95 7.67
C CYS A 322 -7.13 22.59 7.10
N GLU A 323 -6.13 21.88 6.58
CA GLU A 323 -6.23 20.45 6.28
C GLU A 323 -5.36 19.68 7.27
N GLY A 324 -6.02 19.00 8.21
CA GLY A 324 -5.31 18.40 9.32
C GLY A 324 -4.63 19.44 10.22
N THR A 325 -3.35 19.29 10.41
CA THR A 325 -2.51 20.26 11.14
C THR A 325 -1.88 21.31 10.22
N ARG A 326 -2.14 21.25 8.91
CA ARG A 326 -1.52 22.12 7.92
C ARG A 326 -2.40 23.32 7.59
N PRO A 327 -1.96 24.56 7.88
CA PRO A 327 -2.62 25.75 7.38
C PRO A 327 -2.33 25.89 5.88
N LEU A 328 -3.37 26.15 5.11
CA LEU A 328 -3.32 26.42 3.68
C LEU A 328 -3.86 27.81 3.42
N VAL A 329 -3.11 28.65 2.75
CA VAL A 329 -3.61 29.93 2.26
C VAL A 329 -4.30 29.69 0.93
N VAL A 330 -5.58 30.08 0.84
CA VAL A 330 -6.45 29.82 -0.31
C VAL A 330 -7.08 31.11 -0.76
N GLU A 331 -7.11 31.35 -2.06
CA GLU A 331 -7.86 32.44 -2.66
C GLU A 331 -9.27 31.96 -3.02
N LEU A 332 -10.27 32.67 -2.45
CA LEU A 332 -11.68 32.49 -2.81
C LEU A 332 -12.08 33.54 -3.83
N GLN A 333 -12.77 33.11 -4.88
CA GLN A 333 -13.32 33.99 -5.88
C GLN A 333 -14.84 33.92 -5.85
N ALA A 334 -15.51 35.06 -5.79
CA ALA A 334 -16.96 35.18 -5.86
C ALA A 334 -17.35 36.02 -7.06
N LEU A 335 -18.12 35.42 -7.97
CA LEU A 335 -18.73 36.13 -9.08
C LEU A 335 -20.17 36.47 -8.76
N VAL A 336 -20.48 37.76 -8.74
CA VAL A 336 -21.84 38.26 -8.47
C VAL A 336 -22.37 38.97 -9.72
N SER A 337 -23.56 38.56 -10.17
CA SER A 337 -24.26 39.21 -11.27
C SER A 337 -25.68 39.63 -10.84
N THR A 338 -26.20 40.67 -11.48
CA THR A 338 -27.59 41.09 -11.28
C THR A 338 -28.52 40.03 -11.87
N THR A 339 -29.57 39.68 -11.13
CA THR A 339 -30.63 38.80 -11.63
C THR A 339 -31.94 39.56 -11.76
N SER A 340 -32.71 39.24 -12.78
CA SER A 340 -34.07 39.75 -12.96
C SER A 340 -35.14 38.92 -12.22
N TYR A 341 -34.73 37.82 -11.58
CA TYR A 341 -35.64 36.99 -10.77
C TYR A 341 -35.74 37.56 -9.36
N ALA A 342 -36.98 37.89 -8.95
CA ALA A 342 -37.25 38.18 -7.55
C ALA A 342 -37.09 36.87 -6.74
N SER A 343 -36.38 36.97 -5.60
CA SER A 343 -36.21 35.87 -4.65
C SER A 343 -37.51 35.54 -3.93
#